data_d65d4c0e5f4deece02b4b9c81e71068e
#
_entry.id   d65d4c0e5f4deece02b4b9c81e71068e
#
_cell.length_a   1.000
_cell.length_b   1.000
_cell.length_c   1.000
_cell.angle_alpha   90.00
_cell.angle_beta   90.00
_cell.angle_gamma   90.00
#
_symmetry.space_group_name_H-M   'P 1'
#
loop_
_entity.id
_entity.type
_entity.pdbx_description
1 polymer ?
#
loop_
_entity_poly.entity_id
_entity_poly.type
_entity_poly.pdbx_seq_one_letter_code
_entity_poly.pdbx_strand_id
1 'polypeptide(L)'
;QGKIDYVKWDMNRSMADVYAGNLAYDYVLGVYDFMERLVTRYPDILLEGCSGGGGRFDAGMLYYSPQIWCSDNTDAINRTRIQYGTSFFYPVSSMGAHVSAVPNHQTGRVTSLKTGGITAMAGTFGYELNPALLSDEEKEEIREQIKTFKKYEMLINAVSYTHLTLPT
;
A
#
# COMPACT_ATOMS: atom_id res chain seq x y z
N GLN A 1 19.72 -15.20 -15.36
CA GLN A 1 18.32 -14.71 -15.25
C GLN A 1 18.09 -14.32 -13.82
N GLY A 2 17.75 -13.02 -13.56
CA GLY A 2 17.36 -12.56 -12.23
C GLY A 2 16.02 -13.19 -11.83
N LYS A 3 15.88 -13.58 -10.58
CA LYS A 3 14.62 -14.04 -10.02
C LYS A 3 13.86 -12.82 -9.52
N ILE A 4 12.60 -12.67 -9.94
CA ILE A 4 11.71 -11.60 -9.52
C ILE A 4 10.60 -12.25 -8.70
N ASP A 5 10.48 -11.86 -7.45
CA ASP A 5 9.47 -12.39 -6.52
C ASP A 5 8.35 -11.36 -6.24
N TYR A 6 8.60 -10.06 -6.58
CA TYR A 6 7.67 -8.97 -6.32
C TYR A 6 7.72 -7.92 -7.45
N VAL A 7 6.55 -7.44 -7.85
CA VAL A 7 6.39 -6.37 -8.83
C VAL A 7 5.39 -5.34 -8.34
N LYS A 8 5.82 -4.10 -8.16
CA LYS A 8 4.92 -2.96 -8.04
C LYS A 8 4.61 -2.44 -9.43
N TRP A 9 3.38 -2.63 -9.85
CA TRP A 9 2.92 -2.20 -11.16
C TRP A 9 2.20 -0.86 -11.07
N ASP A 10 2.91 0.16 -11.49
CA ASP A 10 2.42 1.52 -11.49
C ASP A 10 2.06 2.00 -12.90
N MET A 11 1.03 2.84 -12.99
CA MET A 11 0.65 3.54 -14.20
C MET A 11 -0.01 4.87 -13.84
N ASN A 12 0.71 5.96 -14.08
CA ASN A 12 0.31 7.31 -13.70
C ASN A 12 -0.29 8.13 -14.85
N ARG A 13 -0.39 7.53 -16.05
CA ARG A 13 -0.95 8.22 -17.21
C ARG A 13 -2.48 8.19 -17.17
N SER A 14 -3.10 9.36 -17.32
CA SER A 14 -4.53 9.47 -17.56
C SER A 14 -4.90 8.88 -18.92
N MET A 15 -6.08 8.24 -19.01
CA MET A 15 -6.67 7.85 -20.28
C MET A 15 -7.24 9.09 -20.95
N ALA A 16 -6.47 9.70 -21.86
CA ALA A 16 -6.86 10.94 -22.54
C ALA A 16 -7.66 10.70 -23.82
N ASP A 17 -7.55 9.52 -24.41
CA ASP A 17 -8.05 9.21 -25.75
C ASP A 17 -9.33 8.34 -25.69
N VAL A 18 -10.29 8.72 -24.84
CA VAL A 18 -11.57 7.98 -24.69
C VAL A 18 -12.60 8.63 -25.62
N TYR A 19 -12.62 8.24 -26.88
CA TYR A 19 -13.49 8.84 -27.90
C TYR A 19 -14.81 8.10 -28.17
N ALA A 20 -14.95 6.87 -27.70
CA ALA A 20 -16.13 6.04 -27.96
C ALA A 20 -16.70 5.43 -26.68
N GLY A 21 -18.01 5.21 -26.64
CA GLY A 21 -18.81 4.94 -25.45
C GLY A 21 -18.33 3.82 -24.51
N ASN A 22 -17.72 2.74 -25.01
CA ASN A 22 -17.31 1.61 -24.19
C ASN A 22 -15.80 1.51 -23.94
N LEU A 23 -15.00 2.42 -24.51
CA LEU A 23 -13.54 2.27 -24.50
C LEU A 23 -12.96 2.19 -23.08
N ALA A 24 -13.47 2.95 -22.12
CA ALA A 24 -13.02 2.89 -20.74
C ALA A 24 -13.33 1.52 -20.10
N TYR A 25 -14.48 0.96 -20.39
CA TYR A 25 -14.88 -0.37 -19.92
C TYR A 25 -14.02 -1.47 -20.55
N ASP A 26 -13.85 -1.42 -21.87
CA ASP A 26 -13.02 -2.38 -22.60
C ASP A 26 -11.55 -2.32 -22.16
N TYR A 27 -11.06 -1.11 -21.83
CA TYR A 27 -9.73 -0.95 -21.24
C TYR A 27 -9.60 -1.69 -19.90
N VAL A 28 -10.57 -1.56 -19.00
CA VAL A 28 -10.55 -2.26 -17.70
C VAL A 28 -10.59 -3.76 -17.88
N LEU A 29 -11.43 -4.27 -18.79
CA LEU A 29 -11.46 -5.70 -19.14
C LEU A 29 -10.12 -6.18 -19.72
N GLY A 30 -9.49 -5.37 -20.57
CA GLY A 30 -8.16 -5.67 -21.10
C GLY A 30 -7.06 -5.69 -20.02
N VAL A 31 -7.17 -4.82 -19.01
CA VAL A 31 -6.27 -4.85 -17.84
C VAL A 31 -6.46 -6.14 -17.05
N TYR A 32 -7.70 -6.56 -16.78
CA TYR A 32 -7.97 -7.81 -16.06
C TYR A 32 -7.50 -9.04 -16.85
N ASP A 33 -7.73 -9.10 -18.17
CA ASP A 33 -7.19 -10.17 -19.02
C ASP A 33 -5.66 -10.24 -18.97
N PHE A 34 -5.01 -9.09 -19.05
CA PHE A 34 -3.55 -9.03 -18.92
C PHE A 34 -3.07 -9.53 -17.55
N MET A 35 -3.72 -9.11 -16.47
CA MET A 35 -3.39 -9.54 -15.11
C MET A 35 -3.62 -11.03 -14.91
N GLU A 36 -4.74 -11.57 -15.39
CA GLU A 36 -5.04 -13.00 -15.34
C GLU A 36 -3.94 -13.82 -16.01
N ARG A 37 -3.52 -13.43 -17.21
CA ARG A 37 -2.44 -14.11 -17.92
C ARG A 37 -1.10 -14.01 -17.19
N LEU A 38 -0.84 -12.87 -16.54
CA LEU A 38 0.39 -12.63 -15.79
C LEU A 38 0.45 -13.54 -14.56
N VAL A 39 -0.58 -13.53 -13.71
CA VAL A 39 -0.59 -14.33 -12.47
C VAL A 39 -0.70 -15.84 -12.75
N THR A 40 -1.39 -16.23 -13.83
CA THR A 40 -1.43 -17.63 -14.28
C THR A 40 -0.05 -18.10 -14.76
N ARG A 41 0.67 -17.25 -15.48
CA ARG A 41 2.00 -17.59 -16.01
C ARG A 41 3.10 -17.59 -14.94
N TYR A 42 2.96 -16.72 -13.94
CA TYR A 42 3.95 -16.50 -12.88
C TYR A 42 3.26 -16.45 -11.51
N PRO A 43 2.75 -17.61 -11.02
CA PRO A 43 1.93 -17.66 -9.80
C PRO A 43 2.69 -17.29 -8.51
N ASP A 44 4.03 -17.35 -8.56
CA ASP A 44 4.88 -17.03 -7.40
C ASP A 44 5.23 -15.54 -7.30
N ILE A 45 4.85 -14.71 -8.29
CA ILE A 45 5.10 -13.27 -8.25
C ILE A 45 3.98 -12.58 -7.46
N LEU A 46 4.38 -11.86 -6.42
CA LEU A 46 3.46 -10.96 -5.72
C LEU A 46 3.34 -9.63 -6.49
N LEU A 47 2.10 -9.26 -6.83
CA LEU A 47 1.81 -7.98 -7.47
C LEU A 47 1.31 -6.96 -6.45
N GLU A 48 1.86 -5.74 -6.52
CA GLU A 48 1.28 -4.55 -5.89
C GLU A 48 0.75 -3.60 -6.97
N GLY A 49 -0.52 -3.24 -6.87
CA GLY A 49 -1.12 -2.25 -7.77
C GLY A 49 -0.81 -0.81 -7.32
N CYS A 50 -0.52 0.05 -8.29
CA CYS A 50 -0.41 1.49 -8.11
C CYS A 50 -0.88 2.22 -9.37
N SER A 51 -1.51 3.36 -9.22
CA SER A 51 -1.88 4.25 -10.32
C SER A 51 -2.06 5.66 -9.77
N GLY A 52 -0.97 6.41 -9.61
CA GLY A 52 -0.99 7.66 -8.89
C GLY A 52 -1.54 7.48 -7.46
N GLY A 53 -1.09 6.43 -6.77
CA GLY A 53 -1.75 5.92 -5.57
C GLY A 53 -2.90 4.97 -5.89
N GLY A 54 -4.09 5.21 -5.30
CA GLY A 54 -5.24 4.33 -5.38
C GLY A 54 -6.13 4.47 -6.62
N GLY A 55 -5.66 5.02 -7.72
CA GLY A 55 -6.48 5.29 -8.91
C GLY A 55 -7.09 4.04 -9.59
N ARG A 56 -6.57 2.86 -9.32
CA ARG A 56 -7.12 1.56 -9.73
C ARG A 56 -7.42 0.64 -8.55
N PHE A 57 -7.78 1.21 -7.41
CA PHE A 57 -8.10 0.45 -6.21
C PHE A 57 -9.57 0.02 -6.26
N ASP A 58 -9.82 -1.17 -6.75
CA ASP A 58 -11.13 -1.81 -6.77
C ASP A 58 -11.04 -3.31 -6.43
N ALA A 59 -12.18 -3.95 -6.19
CA ALA A 59 -12.23 -5.35 -5.79
C ALA A 59 -11.72 -6.31 -6.89
N GLY A 60 -11.87 -5.95 -8.16
CA GLY A 60 -11.35 -6.75 -9.27
C GLY A 60 -9.82 -6.70 -9.32
N MET A 61 -9.22 -5.53 -9.09
CA MET A 61 -7.77 -5.41 -9.00
C MET A 61 -7.19 -6.16 -7.81
N LEU A 62 -7.90 -6.21 -6.66
CA LEU A 62 -7.47 -6.99 -5.49
C LEU A 62 -7.38 -8.49 -5.75
N TYR A 63 -8.17 -9.02 -6.68
CA TYR A 63 -8.08 -10.41 -7.09
C TYR A 63 -6.70 -10.76 -7.66
N TYR A 64 -6.11 -9.84 -8.42
CA TYR A 64 -4.80 -10.03 -9.07
C TYR A 64 -3.64 -9.44 -8.26
N SER A 65 -3.88 -8.32 -7.60
CA SER A 65 -2.89 -7.56 -6.83
C SER A 65 -3.35 -7.47 -5.38
N PRO A 66 -2.97 -8.42 -4.53
CA PRO A 66 -3.45 -8.51 -3.15
C PRO A 66 -2.99 -7.34 -2.27
N GLN A 67 -2.04 -6.54 -2.76
CA GLN A 67 -1.58 -5.32 -2.13
C GLN A 67 -1.71 -4.15 -3.10
N ILE A 68 -2.18 -3.01 -2.60
CA ILE A 68 -2.34 -1.77 -3.37
C ILE A 68 -1.75 -0.59 -2.61
N TRP A 69 -1.01 0.23 -3.32
CA TRP A 69 -0.57 1.54 -2.85
C TRP A 69 -1.74 2.50 -2.89
N CYS A 70 -2.40 2.72 -1.75
CA CYS A 70 -3.68 3.43 -1.70
C CYS A 70 -3.57 4.95 -1.86
N SER A 71 -2.38 5.53 -1.67
CA SER A 71 -2.13 6.96 -1.87
C SER A 71 -0.65 7.29 -1.93
N ASP A 72 -0.28 8.19 -2.84
CA ASP A 72 1.07 8.76 -2.92
C ASP A 72 1.36 9.78 -1.82
N ASN A 73 0.34 10.16 -1.03
CA ASN A 73 0.57 11.00 0.15
C ASN A 73 1.14 10.15 1.27
N THR A 74 2.43 10.32 1.53
CA THR A 74 3.21 9.58 2.53
C THR A 74 3.36 10.30 3.87
N ASP A 75 2.73 11.46 4.03
CA ASP A 75 2.71 12.18 5.32
C ASP A 75 2.02 11.33 6.39
N ALA A 76 2.72 11.03 7.49
CA ALA A 76 2.23 10.12 8.52
C ALA A 76 0.88 10.54 9.12
N ILE A 77 0.64 11.85 9.29
CA ILE A 77 -0.62 12.35 9.83
C ILE A 77 -1.75 12.25 8.82
N ASN A 78 -1.48 12.56 7.55
CA ASN A 78 -2.48 12.40 6.49
C ASN A 78 -2.82 10.92 6.27
N ARG A 79 -1.84 10.04 6.36
CA ARG A 79 -2.02 8.58 6.22
C ARG A 79 -2.96 8.00 7.29
N THR A 80 -3.04 8.56 8.49
CA THR A 80 -4.02 8.09 9.48
C THR A 80 -5.45 8.18 8.95
N ARG A 81 -5.78 9.26 8.23
CA ARG A 81 -7.10 9.46 7.62
C ARG A 81 -7.29 8.62 6.37
N ILE A 82 -6.26 8.55 5.52
CA ILE A 82 -6.29 7.80 4.26
C ILE A 82 -6.50 6.32 4.54
N GLN A 83 -5.67 5.73 5.42
CA GLN A 83 -5.74 4.31 5.77
C GLN A 83 -7.04 3.98 6.51
N TYR A 84 -7.47 4.83 7.45
CA TYR A 84 -8.74 4.68 8.13
C TYR A 84 -9.92 4.72 7.15
N GLY A 85 -9.98 5.71 6.26
CA GLY A 85 -11.05 5.81 5.25
C GLY A 85 -11.06 4.61 4.30
N THR A 86 -9.89 4.15 3.85
CA THR A 86 -9.76 2.97 2.99
C THR A 86 -10.24 1.70 3.70
N SER A 87 -9.99 1.56 5.00
CA SER A 87 -10.34 0.37 5.78
C SER A 87 -11.84 0.12 5.93
N PHE A 88 -12.70 1.10 5.59
CA PHE A 88 -14.15 0.88 5.56
C PHE A 88 -14.62 -0.04 4.42
N PHE A 89 -13.82 -0.14 3.35
CA PHE A 89 -14.19 -0.89 2.14
C PHE A 89 -13.23 -2.04 1.84
N TYR A 90 -11.98 -1.94 2.31
CA TYR A 90 -10.91 -2.87 1.94
C TYR A 90 -10.14 -3.32 3.18
N PRO A 91 -9.68 -4.59 3.22
CA PRO A 91 -8.94 -5.10 4.36
C PRO A 91 -7.61 -4.37 4.53
N VAL A 92 -7.22 -4.17 5.79
CA VAL A 92 -5.94 -3.53 6.15
C VAL A 92 -4.75 -4.24 5.52
N SER A 93 -4.82 -5.57 5.39
CA SER A 93 -3.80 -6.40 4.74
C SER A 93 -3.58 -6.12 3.26
N SER A 94 -4.49 -5.40 2.61
CA SER A 94 -4.34 -5.01 1.19
C SER A 94 -3.71 -3.63 0.99
N MET A 95 -3.53 -2.86 2.05
CA MET A 95 -3.06 -1.47 1.95
C MET A 95 -1.55 -1.37 2.14
N GLY A 96 -0.82 -0.92 1.13
CA GLY A 96 0.58 -0.53 1.26
C GLY A 96 0.74 0.65 2.24
N ALA A 97 1.58 0.47 3.27
CA ALA A 97 1.85 1.49 4.26
C ALA A 97 3.34 1.53 4.61
N HIS A 98 3.95 2.70 4.39
CA HIS A 98 5.39 2.87 4.60
C HIS A 98 5.69 4.04 5.51
N VAL A 99 6.75 3.90 6.32
CA VAL A 99 7.40 5.01 7.00
C VAL A 99 8.26 5.75 5.98
N SER A 100 7.95 7.01 5.72
CA SER A 100 8.68 7.83 4.75
C SER A 100 9.60 8.84 5.41
N ALA A 101 10.55 9.34 4.62
CA ALA A 101 11.50 10.35 5.07
C ALA A 101 10.83 11.65 5.54
N VAL A 102 11.48 12.33 6.46
CA VAL A 102 11.08 13.66 6.93
C VAL A 102 12.20 14.67 6.65
N PRO A 103 11.89 15.93 6.33
CA PRO A 103 10.53 16.49 6.09
C PRO A 103 9.81 15.78 4.96
N ASN A 104 8.49 15.56 5.11
CA ASN A 104 7.69 14.94 4.06
C ASN A 104 7.73 15.78 2.77
N HIS A 105 7.97 15.14 1.63
CA HIS A 105 8.20 15.83 0.36
C HIS A 105 6.99 16.60 -0.17
N GLN A 106 5.76 16.23 0.23
CA GLN A 106 4.53 16.91 -0.22
C GLN A 106 4.07 17.99 0.76
N THR A 107 4.18 17.74 2.06
CA THR A 107 3.61 18.62 3.10
C THR A 107 4.66 19.46 3.82
N GLY A 108 5.94 19.09 3.71
CA GLY A 108 7.02 19.70 4.50
C GLY A 108 6.97 19.33 6.00
N ARG A 109 6.02 18.51 6.43
CA ARG A 109 5.87 18.15 7.84
C ARG A 109 7.00 17.26 8.31
N VAL A 110 7.45 17.53 9.54
CA VAL A 110 8.36 16.67 10.29
C VAL A 110 7.56 15.95 11.36
N THR A 111 7.60 14.62 11.33
CA THR A 111 7.02 13.75 12.36
C THR A 111 8.11 12.87 12.95
N SER A 112 7.92 12.39 14.18
CA SER A 112 8.84 11.43 14.75
C SER A 112 8.78 10.10 14.00
N LEU A 113 9.88 9.35 13.99
CA LEU A 113 9.97 8.00 13.45
C LEU A 113 8.91 7.08 14.12
N LYS A 114 8.67 7.25 15.41
CA LYS A 114 7.62 6.57 16.17
C LYS A 114 6.23 6.82 15.60
N THR A 115 5.89 8.06 15.28
CA THR A 115 4.59 8.40 14.67
C THR A 115 4.44 7.72 13.31
N GLY A 116 5.48 7.81 12.46
CA GLY A 116 5.50 7.13 11.17
C GLY A 116 5.29 5.62 11.30
N GLY A 117 6.01 4.98 12.23
CA GLY A 117 5.93 3.54 12.48
C GLY A 117 4.53 3.09 12.93
N ILE A 118 3.94 3.79 13.91
CA ILE A 118 2.58 3.47 14.39
C ILE A 118 1.56 3.57 13.26
N THR A 119 1.65 4.63 12.45
CA THR A 119 0.75 4.83 11.30
C THR A 119 0.92 3.72 10.25
N ALA A 120 2.17 3.38 9.92
CA ALA A 120 2.46 2.37 8.90
C ALA A 120 2.07 0.95 9.34
N MET A 121 2.03 0.65 10.64
CA MET A 121 1.58 -0.65 11.16
C MET A 121 0.10 -0.95 10.87
N ALA A 122 -0.70 0.07 10.52
CA ALA A 122 -2.08 -0.11 10.06
C ALA A 122 -2.15 -0.38 8.54
N GLY A 123 -1.36 -1.32 8.05
CA GLY A 123 -1.26 -1.75 6.66
C GLY A 123 -0.16 -2.79 6.47
N THR A 124 0.24 -3.04 5.24
CA THR A 124 1.43 -3.85 4.93
C THR A 124 2.68 -3.03 5.21
N PHE A 125 3.20 -3.20 6.38
CA PHE A 125 4.22 -2.35 6.99
C PHE A 125 5.56 -2.38 6.24
N GLY A 126 6.15 -1.20 6.00
CA GLY A 126 7.46 -1.08 5.38
C GLY A 126 8.12 0.27 5.61
N TYR A 127 9.28 0.45 5.02
CA TYR A 127 10.08 1.67 5.10
C TYR A 127 10.50 2.15 3.71
N GLU A 128 10.31 3.43 3.46
CA GLU A 128 10.80 4.14 2.29
C GLU A 128 11.82 5.20 2.75
N LEU A 129 12.94 4.70 3.28
CA LEU A 129 14.00 5.48 3.91
C LEU A 129 15.37 5.08 3.34
N ASN A 130 16.29 6.04 3.31
CA ASN A 130 17.70 5.74 3.05
C ASN A 130 18.43 5.34 4.36
N PRO A 131 18.76 4.05 4.56
CA PRO A 131 19.37 3.60 5.81
C PRO A 131 20.75 4.24 6.11
N ALA A 132 21.43 4.77 5.07
CA ALA A 132 22.73 5.41 5.23
C ALA A 132 22.63 6.80 5.89
N LEU A 133 21.45 7.40 5.91
CA LEU A 133 21.20 8.72 6.50
C LEU A 133 20.65 8.64 7.93
N LEU A 134 20.34 7.44 8.42
CA LEU A 134 19.78 7.23 9.75
C LEU A 134 20.86 7.18 10.82
N SER A 135 20.57 7.75 11.99
CA SER A 135 21.40 7.57 13.18
C SER A 135 21.32 6.13 13.71
N ASP A 136 22.20 5.77 14.62
CA ASP A 136 22.17 4.43 15.21
C ASP A 136 20.96 4.25 16.14
N GLU A 137 20.50 5.31 16.79
CA GLU A 137 19.27 5.34 17.59
C GLU A 137 18.05 5.12 16.72
N GLU A 138 17.96 5.77 15.55
CA GLU A 138 16.88 5.59 14.60
C GLU A 138 16.87 4.17 14.03
N LYS A 139 18.01 3.59 13.73
CA LYS A 139 18.13 2.17 13.30
C LYS A 139 17.67 1.22 14.38
N GLU A 140 17.94 1.49 15.65
CA GLU A 140 17.46 0.66 16.74
C GLU A 140 15.95 0.79 16.93
N GLU A 141 15.39 2.00 16.83
CA GLU A 141 13.94 2.19 16.84
C GLU A 141 13.25 1.42 15.70
N ILE A 142 13.83 1.43 14.49
CA ILE A 142 13.34 0.65 13.35
C ILE A 142 13.33 -0.85 13.67
N ARG A 143 14.39 -1.39 14.27
CA ARG A 143 14.44 -2.82 14.66
C ARG A 143 13.33 -3.18 15.65
N GLU A 144 13.08 -2.34 16.64
CA GLU A 144 12.00 -2.56 17.61
C GLU A 144 10.61 -2.40 16.96
N GLN A 145 10.43 -1.49 16.01
CA GLN A 145 9.19 -1.37 15.24
C GLN A 145 8.93 -2.62 14.39
N ILE A 146 9.94 -3.13 13.68
CA ILE A 146 9.84 -4.36 12.89
C ILE A 146 9.50 -5.55 13.78
N LYS A 147 10.16 -5.69 14.92
CA LYS A 147 9.90 -6.75 15.90
C LYS A 147 8.48 -6.67 16.45
N THR A 148 8.01 -5.46 16.75
CA THR A 148 6.65 -5.21 17.19
C THR A 148 5.63 -5.59 16.12
N PHE A 149 5.84 -5.14 14.88
CA PHE A 149 4.96 -5.49 13.78
C PHE A 149 4.88 -7.01 13.57
N LYS A 150 6.01 -7.70 13.47
CA LYS A 150 6.07 -9.17 13.32
C LYS A 150 5.35 -9.92 14.44
N LYS A 151 5.38 -9.40 15.66
CA LYS A 151 4.66 -9.99 16.80
C LYS A 151 3.14 -9.91 16.63
N TYR A 152 2.64 -8.84 16.03
CA TYR A 152 1.20 -8.57 15.90
C TYR A 152 0.67 -8.70 14.47
N GLU A 153 1.52 -9.04 13.50
CA GLU A 153 1.18 -9.12 12.08
C GLU A 153 -0.05 -9.99 11.80
N MET A 154 -0.10 -11.18 12.38
CA MET A 154 -1.26 -12.07 12.21
C MET A 154 -2.54 -11.45 12.78
N LEU A 155 -2.45 -10.73 13.90
CA LEU A 155 -3.60 -10.06 14.47
C LEU A 155 -4.06 -8.89 13.60
N ILE A 156 -3.11 -8.07 13.12
CA ILE A 156 -3.38 -6.92 12.25
C ILE A 156 -4.04 -7.38 10.95
N ASN A 157 -3.54 -8.46 10.35
CA ASN A 157 -4.05 -8.98 9.08
C ASN A 157 -5.37 -9.75 9.21
N ALA A 158 -5.61 -10.43 10.34
CA ALA A 158 -6.79 -11.25 10.56
C ALA A 158 -7.98 -10.47 11.13
N VAL A 159 -7.72 -9.41 11.92
CA VAL A 159 -8.76 -8.66 12.65
C VAL A 159 -8.94 -7.30 12.01
N SER A 160 -9.66 -7.28 10.90
CA SER A 160 -9.85 -6.05 10.13
C SER A 160 -10.67 -4.98 10.86
N TYR A 161 -11.52 -5.30 11.88
CA TYR A 161 -12.51 -4.34 12.41
C TYR A 161 -12.96 -4.59 13.84
N THR A 162 -12.06 -4.65 14.81
CA THR A 162 -12.48 -4.69 16.23
C THR A 162 -13.20 -3.42 16.69
N HIS A 163 -13.04 -2.31 15.98
CA HIS A 163 -13.69 -1.03 16.31
C HIS A 163 -15.11 -0.88 15.71
N LEU A 164 -15.56 -1.82 14.89
CA LEU A 164 -16.94 -1.85 14.37
C LEU A 164 -17.89 -2.68 15.25
N THR A 165 -17.38 -3.43 16.20
CA THR A 165 -18.21 -4.04 17.21
C THR A 165 -18.58 -2.98 18.23
N LEU A 166 -19.78 -2.39 18.08
CA LEU A 166 -20.38 -1.60 19.16
C LEU A 166 -20.45 -2.48 20.40
N PRO A 167 -20.01 -1.98 21.57
CA PRO A 167 -20.29 -2.69 22.82
C PRO A 167 -21.81 -2.77 22.98
N THR A 168 -22.32 -3.97 22.95
CA THR A 168 -23.71 -4.28 23.32
C THR A 168 -23.86 -4.18 24.81
#